data_5f82a65c2b7e26c362c787158b61607c
#
_entry.id   5f82a65c2b7e26c362c787158b61607c
#
_cell.length_a   1.000
_cell.length_b   1.000
_cell.length_c   1.000
_cell.angle_alpha   90.00
_cell.angle_beta   90.00
_cell.angle_gamma   90.00
#
_symmetry.space_group_name_H-M   'P 1'
#
loop_
_entity.id
_entity.type
_entity.pdbx_description
1 polymer ?
#
loop_
_entity_poly.entity_id
_entity_poly.type
_entity_poly.pdbx_seq_one_letter_code
_entity_poly.pdbx_strand_id
1 'polypeptide(L)'
;MNWLVYHIVSGQAFFTGVSLLILSAVSSMRSRPIFSRITVWSFLIGVIAVVISSTAISYWYYGIAVTATLVWIASRFKPDWRRRSAYAVVAICLIAALIELPYHISHSLNPARTRTITVIGDSVTAGVGGDETSETWPSLLARQHQIAVQDISHMGETAASALKRAKSQSIESSVVVVEIGGNDVLGSTTSAKFAFDLEALLDHLEAPDRQVVMFELPLPPFCNEFGRIQRTVAAKHNVVLVPKRVFLSVIAGSDSTLDSIHLSQSGHQFMADCVWSFVQTAFDESRF
;
A
#
# COMPACT_ATOMS: atom_id res chain seq x y z
N MET A 1 2.51 -17.55 -1.58
CA MET A 1 3.65 -16.55 -1.56
C MET A 1 4.63 -16.90 -0.45
N ASN A 2 5.95 -16.71 -0.66
CA ASN A 2 6.97 -16.92 0.38
C ASN A 2 6.81 -15.85 1.48
N TRP A 3 6.91 -16.27 2.77
CA TRP A 3 6.79 -15.38 3.93
C TRP A 3 7.74 -14.16 3.86
N LEU A 4 8.99 -14.35 3.43
CA LEU A 4 9.96 -13.24 3.32
C LEU A 4 9.52 -12.21 2.27
N VAL A 5 9.02 -12.66 1.13
CA VAL A 5 8.48 -11.79 0.08
C VAL A 5 7.28 -11.02 0.61
N TYR A 6 6.35 -11.69 1.27
CA TYR A 6 5.20 -11.03 1.92
C TYR A 6 5.65 -9.96 2.92
N HIS A 7 6.62 -10.29 3.78
CA HIS A 7 7.13 -9.36 4.80
C HIS A 7 7.74 -8.09 4.18
N ILE A 8 8.45 -8.22 3.05
CA ILE A 8 9.05 -7.10 2.32
C ILE A 8 7.97 -6.27 1.62
N VAL A 9 7.11 -6.90 0.83
CA VAL A 9 6.17 -6.25 -0.07
C VAL A 9 4.97 -5.65 0.68
N SER A 10 4.60 -6.21 1.84
CA SER A 10 3.57 -5.63 2.74
C SER A 10 4.02 -4.36 3.48
N GLY A 11 5.32 -4.04 3.44
CA GLY A 11 5.90 -2.94 4.23
C GLY A 11 6.25 -3.32 5.68
N GLN A 12 5.96 -4.54 6.13
CA GLN A 12 6.30 -4.98 7.49
C GLN A 12 7.81 -4.99 7.77
N ALA A 13 8.62 -5.25 6.73
CA ALA A 13 10.08 -5.21 6.82
C ALA A 13 10.60 -3.85 7.29
N PHE A 14 9.88 -2.76 7.00
CA PHE A 14 10.21 -1.43 7.48
C PHE A 14 10.17 -1.36 9.02
N PHE A 15 9.09 -1.82 9.65
CA PHE A 15 8.97 -1.82 11.11
C PHE A 15 9.99 -2.73 11.78
N THR A 16 10.28 -3.89 11.18
CA THR A 16 11.37 -4.76 11.62
C THR A 16 12.71 -4.04 11.56
N GLY A 17 13.00 -3.37 10.43
CA GLY A 17 14.23 -2.61 10.24
C GLY A 17 14.36 -1.45 11.22
N VAL A 18 13.32 -0.66 11.40
CA VAL A 18 13.27 0.44 12.39
C VAL A 18 13.50 -0.09 13.81
N SER A 19 12.87 -1.20 14.19
CA SER A 19 13.05 -1.82 15.51
C SER A 19 14.50 -2.27 15.72
N LEU A 20 15.14 -2.85 14.70
CA LEU A 20 16.54 -3.25 14.75
C LEU A 20 17.48 -2.06 14.81
N LEU A 21 17.18 -0.95 14.14
CA LEU A 21 17.97 0.29 14.23
C LEU A 21 17.86 0.92 15.62
N ILE A 22 16.69 0.91 16.23
CA ILE A 22 16.47 1.33 17.62
C ILE A 22 17.30 0.44 18.56
N LEU A 23 17.21 -0.89 18.40
CA LEU A 23 18.01 -1.84 19.19
C LEU A 23 19.51 -1.57 19.05
N SER A 24 19.97 -1.29 17.84
CA SER A 24 21.36 -0.94 17.55
C SER A 24 21.78 0.34 18.29
N ALA A 25 20.99 1.41 18.16
CA ALA A 25 21.27 2.69 18.82
C ALA A 25 21.31 2.54 20.35
N VAL A 26 20.34 1.86 20.95
CA VAL A 26 20.26 1.61 22.40
C VAL A 26 21.42 0.72 22.88
N SER A 27 21.73 -0.36 22.16
CA SER A 27 22.84 -1.26 22.50
C SER A 27 24.19 -0.55 22.44
N SER A 28 24.35 0.42 21.53
CA SER A 28 25.58 1.19 21.38
C SER A 28 25.93 2.02 22.63
N MET A 29 24.96 2.33 23.50
CA MET A 29 25.17 3.11 24.72
C MET A 29 25.82 2.28 25.87
N ARG A 30 25.90 0.97 25.69
CA ARG A 30 26.45 0.03 26.66
C ARG A 30 27.87 -0.39 26.29
N SER A 31 28.74 -0.64 27.32
CA SER A 31 30.18 -0.87 27.13
C SER A 31 30.57 -2.36 27.05
N ARG A 32 29.64 -3.31 27.31
CA ARG A 32 30.00 -4.75 27.31
C ARG A 32 30.19 -5.27 25.87
N PRO A 33 31.15 -6.18 25.60
CA PRO A 33 31.47 -6.67 24.28
C PRO A 33 30.27 -7.27 23.53
N ILE A 34 29.33 -7.92 24.23
CA ILE A 34 28.12 -8.48 23.66
C ILE A 34 27.25 -7.40 22.97
N PHE A 35 27.13 -6.22 23.59
CA PHE A 35 26.37 -5.12 23.02
C PHE A 35 27.00 -4.52 21.76
N SER A 36 28.34 -4.60 21.64
CA SER A 36 29.00 -4.20 20.38
C SER A 36 28.59 -5.10 19.21
N ARG A 37 28.53 -6.42 19.41
CA ARG A 37 28.06 -7.36 18.38
C ARG A 37 26.59 -7.13 18.03
N ILE A 38 25.72 -6.96 19.03
CA ILE A 38 24.29 -6.65 18.83
C ILE A 38 24.17 -5.36 18.02
N THR A 39 24.91 -4.31 18.38
CA THR A 39 24.90 -3.03 17.65
C THR A 39 25.21 -3.21 16.16
N VAL A 40 26.26 -3.96 15.83
CA VAL A 40 26.67 -4.13 14.43
C VAL A 40 25.66 -4.94 13.65
N TRP A 41 25.25 -6.11 14.15
CA TRP A 41 24.35 -6.99 13.42
C TRP A 41 22.94 -6.40 13.30
N SER A 42 22.39 -5.82 14.36
CA SER A 42 21.08 -5.18 14.28
C SER A 42 21.11 -3.93 13.39
N PHE A 43 22.22 -3.21 13.31
CA PHE A 43 22.38 -2.11 12.37
C PHE A 43 22.35 -2.61 10.93
N LEU A 44 23.19 -3.58 10.58
CA LEU A 44 23.28 -4.08 9.21
C LEU A 44 21.95 -4.67 8.72
N ILE A 45 21.35 -5.55 9.52
CA ILE A 45 20.07 -6.18 9.17
C ILE A 45 18.96 -5.13 9.14
N GLY A 46 18.97 -4.18 10.08
CA GLY A 46 17.99 -3.10 10.14
C GLY A 46 18.03 -2.20 8.91
N VAL A 47 19.22 -1.79 8.46
CA VAL A 47 19.38 -1.01 7.22
C VAL A 47 18.89 -1.79 6.01
N ILE A 48 19.29 -3.05 5.87
CA ILE A 48 18.83 -3.90 4.75
C ILE A 48 17.30 -3.98 4.75
N ALA A 49 16.67 -4.27 5.89
CA ALA A 49 15.23 -4.41 6.00
C ALA A 49 14.48 -3.11 5.63
N VAL A 50 14.99 -1.94 6.04
CA VAL A 50 14.41 -0.64 5.63
C VAL A 50 14.56 -0.41 4.13
N VAL A 51 15.74 -0.69 3.57
CA VAL A 51 16.05 -0.41 2.16
C VAL A 51 15.23 -1.27 1.19
N ILE A 52 15.04 -2.55 1.52
CA ILE A 52 14.28 -3.48 0.66
C ILE A 52 12.77 -3.40 0.89
N SER A 53 12.32 -2.73 1.95
CA SER A 53 10.90 -2.65 2.28
C SER A 53 10.10 -1.86 1.24
N SER A 54 8.90 -2.31 0.94
CA SER A 54 7.90 -1.60 0.13
C SER A 54 7.26 -0.46 0.93
N THR A 55 8.06 0.53 1.36
CA THR A 55 7.58 1.63 2.20
C THR A 55 7.86 2.97 1.54
N ALA A 56 6.83 3.78 1.36
CA ALA A 56 6.85 4.97 0.53
C ALA A 56 7.13 6.27 1.31
N ILE A 57 8.11 6.25 2.23
CA ILE A 57 8.54 7.45 2.96
C ILE A 57 9.22 8.46 2.02
N SER A 58 9.04 9.75 2.28
CA SER A 58 9.61 10.84 1.50
C SER A 58 11.15 10.85 1.50
N TYR A 59 11.76 11.17 0.36
CA TYR A 59 13.23 11.19 0.21
C TYR A 59 13.94 12.15 1.19
N TRP A 60 13.35 13.32 1.47
CA TRP A 60 13.93 14.26 2.42
C TRP A 60 14.06 13.66 3.83
N TYR A 61 13.11 12.80 4.21
CA TYR A 61 13.16 12.11 5.50
C TYR A 61 14.31 11.10 5.56
N TYR A 62 14.51 10.34 4.46
CA TYR A 62 15.69 9.46 4.35
C TYR A 62 17.00 10.25 4.44
N GLY A 63 17.07 11.46 3.87
CA GLY A 63 18.21 12.36 4.02
C GLY A 63 18.51 12.70 5.48
N ILE A 64 17.49 13.04 6.26
CA ILE A 64 17.62 13.30 7.71
C ILE A 64 18.06 12.03 8.44
N ALA A 65 17.45 10.89 8.16
CA ALA A 65 17.78 9.62 8.83
C ALA A 65 19.22 9.18 8.54
N VAL A 66 19.68 9.30 7.30
CA VAL A 66 21.06 9.01 6.90
C VAL A 66 22.04 9.95 7.62
N THR A 67 21.76 11.26 7.60
CA THR A 67 22.61 12.25 8.27
C THR A 67 22.72 11.96 9.77
N ALA A 68 21.62 11.73 10.46
CA ALA A 68 21.62 11.39 11.89
C ALA A 68 22.37 10.08 12.17
N THR A 69 22.23 9.09 11.29
CA THR A 69 22.95 7.82 11.39
C THR A 69 24.47 8.01 11.22
N LEU A 70 24.90 8.82 10.26
CA LEU A 70 26.32 9.14 10.06
C LEU A 70 26.90 9.89 11.27
N VAL A 71 26.17 10.86 11.82
CA VAL A 71 26.57 11.57 13.07
C VAL A 71 26.66 10.58 14.23
N TRP A 72 25.73 9.65 14.36
CA TRP A 72 25.76 8.61 15.38
C TRP A 72 26.96 7.67 15.23
N ILE A 73 27.30 7.24 14.02
CA ILE A 73 28.50 6.43 13.74
C ILE A 73 29.76 7.21 14.10
N ALA A 74 29.88 8.46 13.67
CA ALA A 74 31.03 9.32 13.95
C ALA A 74 31.18 9.63 15.45
N SER A 75 30.07 9.67 16.19
CA SER A 75 30.08 9.93 17.65
C SER A 75 30.76 8.83 18.45
N ARG A 76 31.05 7.67 17.85
CA ARG A 76 31.85 6.60 18.51
C ARG A 76 33.24 7.07 18.95
N PHE A 77 33.78 8.09 18.27
CA PHE A 77 35.07 8.71 18.59
C PHE A 77 34.97 9.86 19.60
N LYS A 78 33.75 10.26 20.03
CA LYS A 78 33.48 11.35 20.96
C LYS A 78 32.46 10.92 22.02
N PRO A 79 32.89 10.51 23.25
CA PRO A 79 31.99 9.93 24.26
C PRO A 79 30.80 10.82 24.63
N ASP A 80 31.01 12.15 24.70
CA ASP A 80 29.99 13.12 25.11
C ASP A 80 28.79 13.18 24.11
N TRP A 81 29.03 12.87 22.84
CA TRP A 81 28.04 12.91 21.79
C TRP A 81 27.32 11.58 21.59
N ARG A 82 27.89 10.49 22.06
CA ARG A 82 27.43 9.13 21.84
C ARG A 82 25.96 8.89 22.24
N ARG A 83 25.60 9.34 23.46
CA ARG A 83 24.22 9.18 23.94
C ARG A 83 23.23 10.08 23.20
N ARG A 84 23.62 11.35 22.98
CA ARG A 84 22.75 12.31 22.29
C ARG A 84 22.43 11.88 20.86
N SER A 85 23.43 11.45 20.10
CA SER A 85 23.25 10.98 18.74
C SER A 85 22.46 9.66 18.67
N ALA A 86 22.64 8.74 19.62
CA ALA A 86 21.83 7.54 19.72
C ALA A 86 20.35 7.86 19.99
N TYR A 87 20.06 8.79 20.90
CA TYR A 87 18.68 9.25 21.11
C TYR A 87 18.08 9.93 19.88
N ALA A 88 18.87 10.69 19.12
CA ALA A 88 18.41 11.29 17.87
C ALA A 88 18.01 10.22 16.84
N VAL A 89 18.82 9.18 16.68
CA VAL A 89 18.47 8.04 15.79
C VAL A 89 17.19 7.36 16.28
N VAL A 90 17.05 7.08 17.58
CA VAL A 90 15.82 6.49 18.14
C VAL A 90 14.60 7.36 17.86
N ALA A 91 14.69 8.67 18.09
CA ALA A 91 13.59 9.60 17.85
C ALA A 91 13.18 9.62 16.35
N ILE A 92 14.16 9.69 15.44
CA ILE A 92 13.90 9.64 13.99
C ILE A 92 13.25 8.31 13.61
N CYS A 93 13.73 7.19 14.11
CA CYS A 93 13.13 5.88 13.86
C CYS A 93 11.67 5.80 14.35
N LEU A 94 11.38 6.32 15.54
CA LEU A 94 10.01 6.35 16.07
C LEU A 94 9.09 7.26 15.25
N ILE A 95 9.57 8.44 14.84
CA ILE A 95 8.80 9.34 13.96
C ILE A 95 8.55 8.67 12.62
N ALA A 96 9.53 7.96 12.04
CA ALA A 96 9.33 7.22 10.81
C ALA A 96 8.24 6.15 10.94
N ALA A 97 8.24 5.40 12.04
CA ALA A 97 7.19 4.42 12.31
C ALA A 97 5.82 5.07 12.47
N LEU A 98 5.73 6.22 13.13
CA LEU A 98 4.48 6.97 13.30
C LEU A 98 3.96 7.54 11.98
N ILE A 99 4.84 7.99 11.07
CA ILE A 99 4.46 8.45 9.72
C ILE A 99 3.90 7.30 8.88
N GLU A 100 4.48 6.10 9.00
CA GLU A 100 4.05 4.93 8.21
C GLU A 100 2.80 4.24 8.78
N LEU A 101 2.57 4.31 10.08
CA LEU A 101 1.50 3.58 10.76
C LEU A 101 0.09 3.82 10.16
N PRO A 102 -0.34 5.04 9.76
CA PRO A 102 -1.65 5.27 9.15
C PRO A 102 -1.90 4.44 7.90
N TYR A 103 -0.87 4.16 7.11
CA TYR A 103 -0.96 3.34 5.89
C TYR A 103 -1.09 1.83 6.16
N HIS A 104 -1.09 1.43 7.42
CA HIS A 104 -1.37 0.08 7.88
C HIS A 104 -2.72 -0.07 8.57
N ILE A 105 -3.52 1.00 8.62
CA ILE A 105 -4.84 1.02 9.26
C ILE A 105 -5.90 1.20 8.17
N SER A 106 -6.91 0.34 8.18
CA SER A 106 -8.07 0.49 7.29
C SER A 106 -9.01 1.56 7.82
N HIS A 107 -9.46 2.45 6.94
CA HIS A 107 -10.40 3.51 7.26
C HIS A 107 -11.82 3.09 6.87
N SER A 108 -12.81 3.51 7.65
CA SER A 108 -14.22 3.36 7.31
C SER A 108 -14.67 4.45 6.35
N LEU A 109 -15.65 4.13 5.51
CA LEU A 109 -16.30 5.10 4.63
C LEU A 109 -17.46 5.80 5.36
N ASN A 110 -17.79 6.99 4.88
CA ASN A 110 -19.00 7.69 5.28
C ASN A 110 -20.22 7.06 4.61
N PRO A 111 -21.46 7.28 5.13
CA PRO A 111 -22.67 6.81 4.49
C PRO A 111 -22.78 7.29 3.05
N ALA A 112 -23.08 6.38 2.14
CA ALA A 112 -23.23 6.65 0.71
C ALA A 112 -24.69 6.96 0.36
N ARG A 113 -24.92 7.87 -0.58
CA ARG A 113 -26.28 8.23 -1.02
C ARG A 113 -27.01 7.12 -1.79
N THR A 114 -26.26 6.27 -2.46
CA THR A 114 -26.78 5.19 -3.30
C THR A 114 -26.11 3.89 -2.96
N ARG A 115 -26.83 2.78 -3.08
CA ARG A 115 -26.26 1.42 -2.95
C ARG A 115 -25.61 0.96 -4.25
N THR A 116 -24.71 1.78 -4.79
CA THR A 116 -24.03 1.56 -6.05
C THR A 116 -22.53 1.70 -5.89
N ILE A 117 -21.77 0.82 -6.51
CA ILE A 117 -20.30 0.86 -6.57
C ILE A 117 -19.88 0.84 -8.04
N THR A 118 -18.90 1.66 -8.41
CA THR A 118 -18.13 1.46 -9.64
C THR A 118 -16.78 0.87 -9.28
N VAL A 119 -16.36 -0.13 -10.05
CA VAL A 119 -15.06 -0.77 -9.90
C VAL A 119 -14.21 -0.46 -11.13
N ILE A 120 -12.99 0.02 -10.89
CA ILE A 120 -11.96 0.28 -11.90
C ILE A 120 -10.75 -0.57 -11.52
N GLY A 121 -10.39 -1.52 -12.35
CA GLY A 121 -9.32 -2.45 -12.04
C GLY A 121 -8.62 -3.01 -13.27
N ASP A 122 -7.57 -3.74 -13.01
CA ASP A 122 -6.82 -4.44 -14.05
C ASP A 122 -7.21 -5.94 -14.15
N SER A 123 -6.27 -6.78 -14.53
CA SER A 123 -6.51 -8.23 -14.68
C SER A 123 -6.83 -8.95 -13.36
N VAL A 124 -6.43 -8.41 -12.23
CA VAL A 124 -6.76 -8.96 -10.91
C VAL A 124 -8.26 -8.79 -10.63
N THR A 125 -8.83 -7.72 -11.11
CA THR A 125 -10.27 -7.44 -10.99
C THR A 125 -11.08 -8.08 -12.12
N ALA A 126 -10.67 -7.87 -13.37
CA ALA A 126 -11.38 -8.36 -14.56
C ALA A 126 -11.37 -9.88 -14.70
N GLY A 127 -10.43 -10.56 -14.03
CA GLY A 127 -10.18 -11.98 -14.24
C GLY A 127 -9.39 -12.25 -15.53
N VAL A 128 -8.67 -13.37 -15.53
CA VAL A 128 -7.99 -13.89 -16.73
C VAL A 128 -8.88 -14.98 -17.26
N GLY A 129 -9.54 -14.75 -18.41
CA GLY A 129 -10.39 -15.64 -19.18
C GLY A 129 -10.29 -17.14 -18.85
N GLY A 130 -10.64 -17.50 -17.66
CA GLY A 130 -10.85 -18.86 -17.22
C GLY A 130 -12.28 -19.25 -17.57
N ASP A 131 -12.66 -20.48 -17.36
CA ASP A 131 -13.97 -21.04 -17.66
C ASP A 131 -15.11 -20.00 -17.55
N GLU A 132 -16.02 -20.02 -18.52
CA GLU A 132 -17.23 -19.16 -18.57
C GLU A 132 -18.06 -19.20 -17.25
N THR A 133 -17.70 -20.09 -16.32
CA THR A 133 -18.36 -20.30 -15.02
C THR A 133 -17.71 -19.55 -13.86
N SER A 134 -16.52 -18.96 -14.02
CA SER A 134 -15.86 -18.23 -12.94
C SER A 134 -16.41 -16.81 -12.76
N GLU A 135 -16.91 -16.51 -11.57
CA GLU A 135 -17.39 -15.17 -11.23
C GLU A 135 -16.27 -14.29 -10.71
N THR A 136 -16.14 -13.07 -11.24
CA THR A 136 -15.21 -12.06 -10.72
C THR A 136 -15.68 -11.52 -9.37
N TRP A 137 -14.76 -10.97 -8.59
CA TRP A 137 -15.10 -10.41 -7.26
C TRP A 137 -16.13 -9.26 -7.32
N PRO A 138 -16.19 -8.38 -8.35
CA PRO A 138 -17.27 -7.40 -8.45
C PRO A 138 -18.65 -8.05 -8.63
N SER A 139 -18.75 -9.12 -9.42
CA SER A 139 -19.98 -9.87 -9.60
C SER A 139 -20.42 -10.59 -8.33
N LEU A 140 -19.46 -11.21 -7.62
CA LEU A 140 -19.70 -11.83 -6.31
C LEU A 140 -20.19 -10.81 -5.28
N LEU A 141 -19.56 -9.64 -5.21
CA LEU A 141 -19.95 -8.55 -4.33
C LEU A 141 -21.39 -8.09 -4.60
N ALA A 142 -21.72 -7.87 -5.88
CA ALA A 142 -23.07 -7.47 -6.30
C ALA A 142 -24.13 -8.49 -5.86
N ARG A 143 -23.89 -9.77 -6.13
CA ARG A 143 -24.81 -10.86 -5.84
C ARG A 143 -24.98 -11.10 -4.33
N GLN A 144 -23.89 -11.12 -3.57
CA GLN A 144 -23.90 -11.48 -2.15
C GLN A 144 -24.51 -10.39 -1.27
N HIS A 145 -24.30 -9.12 -1.63
CA HIS A 145 -24.71 -7.98 -0.80
C HIS A 145 -25.85 -7.15 -1.41
N GLN A 146 -26.43 -7.61 -2.53
CA GLN A 146 -27.56 -6.96 -3.19
C GLN A 146 -27.30 -5.47 -3.47
N ILE A 147 -26.10 -5.16 -3.93
CA ILE A 147 -25.70 -3.83 -4.37
C ILE A 147 -25.51 -3.79 -5.89
N ALA A 148 -25.77 -2.65 -6.51
CA ALA A 148 -25.48 -2.49 -7.93
C ALA A 148 -23.97 -2.21 -8.11
N VAL A 149 -23.30 -3.06 -8.90
CA VAL A 149 -21.87 -2.89 -9.22
C VAL A 149 -21.71 -2.66 -10.71
N GLN A 150 -21.12 -1.51 -11.05
CA GLN A 150 -20.65 -1.20 -12.40
C GLN A 150 -19.18 -1.59 -12.47
N ASP A 151 -18.88 -2.70 -13.13
CA ASP A 151 -17.50 -3.14 -13.36
C ASP A 151 -17.00 -2.60 -14.70
N ILE A 152 -15.99 -1.74 -14.69
CA ILE A 152 -15.33 -1.20 -15.88
C ILE A 152 -13.85 -1.59 -15.93
N SER A 153 -13.46 -2.63 -15.19
CA SER A 153 -12.11 -3.19 -15.20
C SER A 153 -11.75 -3.86 -16.54
N HIS A 154 -10.45 -3.97 -16.81
CA HIS A 154 -9.97 -4.62 -18.03
C HIS A 154 -8.55 -5.15 -17.85
N MET A 155 -8.26 -6.28 -18.51
CA MET A 155 -6.90 -6.87 -18.49
C MET A 155 -5.86 -5.90 -19.03
N GLY A 156 -4.72 -5.84 -18.34
CA GLY A 156 -3.58 -5.00 -18.75
C GLY A 156 -3.78 -3.50 -18.53
N GLU A 157 -4.80 -3.10 -17.77
CA GLU A 157 -5.12 -1.70 -17.53
C GLU A 157 -4.00 -0.98 -16.78
N THR A 158 -3.61 0.17 -17.30
CA THR A 158 -2.74 1.16 -16.65
C THR A 158 -3.57 2.36 -16.19
N ALA A 159 -3.01 3.27 -15.40
CA ALA A 159 -3.69 4.51 -15.01
C ALA A 159 -4.20 5.31 -16.23
N ALA A 160 -3.40 5.37 -17.32
CA ALA A 160 -3.77 6.06 -18.55
C ALA A 160 -4.95 5.41 -19.28
N SER A 161 -4.95 4.09 -19.44
CA SER A 161 -6.01 3.38 -20.14
C SER A 161 -7.28 3.30 -19.29
N ALA A 162 -7.16 3.17 -17.98
CA ALA A 162 -8.28 3.25 -17.03
C ALA A 162 -8.99 4.60 -17.12
N LEU A 163 -8.25 5.71 -17.18
CA LEU A 163 -8.81 7.05 -17.42
C LEU A 163 -9.60 7.11 -18.75
N LYS A 164 -9.03 6.57 -19.83
CA LYS A 164 -9.70 6.57 -21.15
C LYS A 164 -11.00 5.77 -21.08
N ARG A 165 -11.01 4.64 -20.40
CA ARG A 165 -12.19 3.79 -20.23
C ARG A 165 -13.22 4.47 -19.32
N ALA A 166 -12.81 5.04 -18.21
CA ALA A 166 -13.69 5.79 -17.30
C ALA A 166 -14.40 6.94 -18.01
N LYS A 167 -13.69 7.68 -18.87
CA LYS A 167 -14.27 8.77 -19.68
C LYS A 167 -15.31 8.30 -20.71
N SER A 168 -15.31 7.04 -21.10
CA SER A 168 -16.29 6.47 -22.03
C SER A 168 -17.56 5.97 -21.34
N GLN A 169 -17.63 6.02 -20.02
CA GLN A 169 -18.73 5.52 -19.19
C GLN A 169 -19.34 6.64 -18.36
N SER A 170 -20.64 6.56 -18.08
CA SER A 170 -21.27 7.38 -17.04
C SER A 170 -21.03 6.72 -15.68
N ILE A 171 -20.36 7.42 -14.76
CA ILE A 171 -20.12 6.94 -13.41
C ILE A 171 -21.02 7.74 -12.47
N GLU A 172 -22.05 7.08 -11.93
CA GLU A 172 -23.05 7.72 -11.06
C GLU A 172 -22.99 7.23 -9.60
N SER A 173 -22.14 6.23 -9.33
CA SER A 173 -22.02 5.64 -8.02
C SER A 173 -21.41 6.57 -6.99
N SER A 174 -21.91 6.46 -5.76
CA SER A 174 -21.40 7.20 -4.59
C SER A 174 -20.07 6.63 -4.07
N VAL A 175 -19.74 5.38 -4.40
CA VAL A 175 -18.47 4.72 -4.05
C VAL A 175 -17.79 4.24 -5.32
N VAL A 176 -16.51 4.56 -5.46
CA VAL A 176 -15.67 4.05 -6.56
C VAL A 176 -14.48 3.31 -5.94
N VAL A 177 -14.28 2.07 -6.33
CA VAL A 177 -13.14 1.24 -5.92
C VAL A 177 -12.13 1.18 -7.05
N VAL A 178 -10.89 1.57 -6.80
CA VAL A 178 -9.80 1.64 -7.78
C VAL A 178 -8.71 0.62 -7.42
N GLU A 179 -8.45 -0.32 -8.31
CA GLU A 179 -7.37 -1.31 -8.21
C GLU A 179 -6.51 -1.21 -9.48
N ILE A 180 -5.60 -0.21 -9.54
CA ILE A 180 -4.82 0.18 -10.72
C ILE A 180 -3.38 0.50 -10.35
N GLY A 181 -2.47 0.29 -11.28
CA GLY A 181 -1.07 0.69 -11.20
C GLY A 181 -0.09 -0.48 -11.20
N GLY A 182 -0.56 -1.72 -11.04
CA GLY A 182 0.27 -2.91 -11.16
C GLY A 182 0.97 -2.98 -12.51
N ASN A 183 0.24 -2.78 -13.59
CA ASN A 183 0.79 -2.76 -14.96
C ASN A 183 1.68 -1.54 -15.25
N ASP A 184 1.48 -0.42 -14.55
CA ASP A 184 2.37 0.74 -14.64
C ASP A 184 3.75 0.41 -14.03
N VAL A 185 3.76 -0.21 -12.85
CA VAL A 185 4.98 -0.59 -12.12
C VAL A 185 5.77 -1.68 -12.84
N LEU A 186 5.07 -2.70 -13.36
CA LEU A 186 5.68 -3.86 -14.01
C LEU A 186 6.00 -3.62 -15.49
N GLY A 187 5.39 -2.60 -16.09
CA GLY A 187 5.54 -2.24 -17.49
C GLY A 187 6.64 -1.21 -17.74
N SER A 188 6.45 -0.41 -18.79
CA SER A 188 7.39 0.64 -19.20
C SER A 188 6.95 2.05 -18.80
N THR A 189 5.91 2.20 -17.98
CA THR A 189 5.42 3.51 -17.52
C THR A 189 6.44 4.15 -16.59
N THR A 190 6.88 5.36 -16.90
CA THR A 190 7.75 6.10 -15.98
C THR A 190 6.97 6.62 -14.78
N SER A 191 7.65 6.82 -13.64
CA SER A 191 7.02 7.36 -12.44
C SER A 191 6.35 8.72 -12.67
N ALA A 192 6.96 9.58 -13.50
CA ALA A 192 6.39 10.87 -13.87
C ALA A 192 5.10 10.73 -14.70
N LYS A 193 5.07 9.77 -15.65
CA LYS A 193 3.87 9.49 -16.42
C LYS A 193 2.77 8.88 -15.55
N PHE A 194 3.11 7.95 -14.68
CA PHE A 194 2.16 7.38 -13.71
C PHE A 194 1.55 8.47 -12.83
N ALA A 195 2.36 9.42 -12.34
CA ALA A 195 1.87 10.54 -11.54
C ALA A 195 0.83 11.37 -12.31
N PHE A 196 1.13 11.72 -13.56
CA PHE A 196 0.23 12.49 -14.41
C PHE A 196 -1.08 11.73 -14.71
N ASP A 197 -0.97 10.46 -15.07
CA ASP A 197 -2.13 9.64 -15.47
C ASP A 197 -3.02 9.33 -14.26
N LEU A 198 -2.44 9.03 -13.10
CA LEU A 198 -3.19 8.77 -11.87
C LEU A 198 -3.90 10.04 -11.37
N GLU A 199 -3.22 11.18 -11.41
CA GLU A 199 -3.81 12.48 -11.10
C GLU A 199 -5.03 12.74 -11.98
N ALA A 200 -4.88 12.59 -13.31
CA ALA A 200 -5.97 12.80 -14.25
C ALA A 200 -7.12 11.80 -14.10
N LEU A 201 -6.84 10.56 -13.67
CA LEU A 201 -7.86 9.57 -13.34
C LEU A 201 -8.65 10.02 -12.11
N LEU A 202 -7.98 10.39 -11.04
CA LEU A 202 -8.66 10.79 -9.80
C LEU A 202 -9.42 12.12 -9.97
N ASP A 203 -8.88 13.10 -10.72
CA ASP A 203 -9.60 14.31 -11.14
C ASP A 203 -10.93 13.97 -11.82
N HIS A 204 -10.89 13.01 -12.76
CA HIS A 204 -12.10 12.59 -13.49
C HIS A 204 -13.13 11.89 -12.60
N LEU A 205 -12.67 11.18 -11.57
CA LEU A 205 -13.52 10.48 -10.62
C LEU A 205 -14.11 11.39 -9.56
N GLU A 206 -13.58 12.60 -9.39
CA GLU A 206 -14.06 13.56 -8.39
C GLU A 206 -15.49 14.00 -8.70
N ALA A 207 -16.38 13.85 -7.74
CA ALA A 207 -17.76 14.34 -7.81
C ALA A 207 -18.30 14.61 -6.40
N PRO A 208 -19.30 15.52 -6.25
CA PRO A 208 -19.92 15.76 -4.96
C PRO A 208 -20.43 14.45 -4.33
N ASP A 209 -20.14 14.27 -3.05
CA ASP A 209 -20.57 13.12 -2.23
C ASP A 209 -20.10 11.73 -2.72
N ARG A 210 -19.15 11.70 -3.68
CA ARG A 210 -18.49 10.47 -4.08
C ARG A 210 -17.27 10.20 -3.22
N GLN A 211 -17.13 8.96 -2.77
CA GLN A 211 -15.97 8.47 -2.06
C GLN A 211 -15.16 7.55 -2.97
N VAL A 212 -13.90 7.87 -3.17
CA VAL A 212 -12.99 7.04 -3.92
C VAL A 212 -12.11 6.25 -2.94
N VAL A 213 -12.07 4.95 -3.14
CA VAL A 213 -11.24 4.00 -2.39
C VAL A 213 -10.22 3.40 -3.34
N MET A 214 -8.96 3.42 -2.99
CA MET A 214 -7.90 2.89 -3.86
C MET A 214 -7.00 1.93 -3.09
N PHE A 215 -6.72 0.78 -3.69
CA PHE A 215 -5.74 -0.15 -3.12
C PHE A 215 -4.32 0.41 -3.23
N GLU A 216 -3.61 0.46 -2.11
CA GLU A 216 -2.19 0.79 -2.12
C GLU A 216 -1.40 -0.34 -2.78
N LEU A 217 -0.54 0.02 -3.74
CA LEU A 217 0.23 -0.95 -4.52
C LEU A 217 1.25 -1.70 -3.66
N PRO A 218 1.26 -3.04 -3.71
CA PRO A 218 2.34 -3.84 -3.19
C PRO A 218 3.53 -3.75 -4.14
N LEU A 219 4.54 -2.96 -3.77
CA LEU A 219 5.65 -2.63 -4.65
C LEU A 219 6.85 -3.58 -4.48
N PRO A 220 7.49 -3.99 -5.58
CA PRO A 220 8.81 -4.62 -5.50
C PRO A 220 9.83 -3.67 -4.85
N PRO A 221 10.94 -4.20 -4.29
CA PRO A 221 12.03 -3.36 -3.80
C PRO A 221 12.47 -2.34 -4.87
N PHE A 222 12.81 -1.14 -4.43
CA PHE A 222 13.25 0.00 -5.25
C PHE A 222 12.20 0.67 -6.14
N CYS A 223 10.94 0.23 -6.11
CA CYS A 223 9.82 0.87 -6.81
C CYS A 223 9.02 1.83 -5.91
N ASN A 224 9.55 2.21 -4.75
CA ASN A 224 8.83 3.02 -3.74
C ASN A 224 8.40 4.41 -4.22
N GLU A 225 8.94 4.89 -5.34
CA GLU A 225 8.52 6.15 -5.95
C GLU A 225 7.07 6.10 -6.40
N PHE A 226 6.61 5.00 -7.00
CA PHE A 226 5.22 4.81 -7.37
C PHE A 226 4.29 4.88 -6.14
N GLY A 227 4.68 4.31 -5.01
CA GLY A 227 3.91 4.41 -3.77
C GLY A 227 3.87 5.84 -3.20
N ARG A 228 4.97 6.60 -3.29
CA ARG A 228 4.97 8.03 -2.90
C ARG A 228 4.02 8.84 -3.75
N ILE A 229 4.03 8.62 -5.06
CA ILE A 229 3.11 9.25 -6.00
C ILE A 229 1.68 8.89 -5.63
N GLN A 230 1.38 7.61 -5.46
CA GLN A 230 0.05 7.13 -5.11
C GLN A 230 -0.47 7.78 -3.82
N ARG A 231 0.36 7.81 -2.76
CA ARG A 231 -0.01 8.46 -1.49
C ARG A 231 -0.21 9.97 -1.62
N THR A 232 0.63 10.64 -2.42
CA THR A 232 0.54 12.08 -2.63
C THR A 232 -0.72 12.45 -3.40
N VAL A 233 -0.99 11.75 -4.49
CA VAL A 233 -2.16 11.99 -5.33
C VAL A 233 -3.44 11.62 -4.58
N ALA A 234 -3.45 10.48 -3.87
CA ALA A 234 -4.58 10.08 -3.03
C ALA A 234 -4.92 11.13 -1.96
N ALA A 235 -3.91 11.67 -1.28
CA ALA A 235 -4.12 12.71 -0.27
C ALA A 235 -4.67 14.00 -0.87
N LYS A 236 -4.23 14.38 -2.07
CA LYS A 236 -4.71 15.58 -2.78
C LYS A 236 -6.21 15.47 -3.13
N HIS A 237 -6.68 14.28 -3.53
CA HIS A 237 -8.06 14.01 -3.94
C HIS A 237 -8.93 13.40 -2.83
N ASN A 238 -8.48 13.41 -1.58
CA ASN A 238 -9.20 12.81 -0.43
C ASN A 238 -9.58 11.34 -0.65
N VAL A 239 -8.75 10.58 -1.37
CA VAL A 239 -8.95 9.16 -1.65
C VAL A 239 -8.59 8.33 -0.43
N VAL A 240 -9.46 7.40 -0.05
CA VAL A 240 -9.20 6.45 1.03
C VAL A 240 -8.30 5.34 0.51
N LEU A 241 -7.08 5.26 1.05
CA LEU A 241 -6.15 4.17 0.71
C LEU A 241 -6.45 2.92 1.53
N VAL A 242 -6.64 1.81 0.83
CA VAL A 242 -6.67 0.47 1.44
C VAL A 242 -5.24 -0.02 1.61
N PRO A 243 -4.82 -0.40 2.83
CA PRO A 243 -3.46 -0.85 3.08
C PRO A 243 -3.04 -1.99 2.15
N LYS A 244 -1.85 -1.91 1.56
CA LYS A 244 -1.32 -2.95 0.65
C LYS A 244 -1.32 -4.36 1.25
N ARG A 245 -1.21 -4.48 2.58
CA ARG A 245 -1.29 -5.78 3.27
C ARG A 245 -2.64 -6.48 3.07
N VAL A 246 -3.73 -5.71 2.86
CA VAL A 246 -5.07 -6.26 2.61
C VAL A 246 -5.09 -6.94 1.24
N PHE A 247 -4.64 -6.23 0.20
CA PHE A 247 -4.52 -6.80 -1.15
C PHE A 247 -3.57 -8.01 -1.18
N LEU A 248 -2.41 -7.90 -0.51
CA LEU A 248 -1.45 -8.99 -0.42
C LEU A 248 -2.00 -10.20 0.33
N SER A 249 -2.88 -10.03 1.32
CA SER A 249 -3.49 -11.16 2.02
C SER A 249 -4.36 -12.00 1.09
N VAL A 250 -4.98 -11.38 0.09
CA VAL A 250 -5.73 -12.08 -0.95
C VAL A 250 -4.78 -12.90 -1.84
N ILE A 251 -3.75 -12.25 -2.40
CA ILE A 251 -2.80 -12.91 -3.32
C ILE A 251 -1.95 -13.99 -2.60
N ALA A 252 -1.66 -13.80 -1.32
CA ALA A 252 -0.85 -14.72 -0.54
C ALA A 252 -1.60 -15.94 -0.01
N GLY A 253 -2.93 -15.94 -0.10
CA GLY A 253 -3.78 -17.07 0.33
C GLY A 253 -3.41 -18.38 -0.39
N SER A 254 -3.57 -19.51 0.29
CA SER A 254 -3.46 -20.81 -0.37
C SER A 254 -4.58 -20.93 -1.40
N ASP A 255 -4.22 -21.33 -2.61
CA ASP A 255 -5.14 -21.52 -3.74
C ASP A 255 -5.89 -20.25 -4.21
N SER A 256 -5.47 -19.05 -3.75
CA SER A 256 -6.10 -17.79 -4.15
C SER A 256 -5.69 -17.28 -5.52
N THR A 257 -4.62 -17.80 -6.11
CA THR A 257 -4.12 -17.36 -7.42
C THR A 257 -3.89 -18.55 -8.36
N LEU A 258 -4.14 -18.30 -9.66
CA LEU A 258 -3.89 -19.26 -10.74
C LEU A 258 -2.39 -19.35 -11.09
N ASP A 259 -1.71 -18.23 -11.01
CA ASP A 259 -0.26 -18.09 -11.18
C ASP A 259 0.34 -17.40 -9.94
N SER A 260 0.88 -16.22 -10.01
CA SER A 260 1.37 -15.48 -8.85
C SER A 260 0.58 -14.20 -8.56
N ILE A 261 -0.35 -13.82 -9.44
CA ILE A 261 -1.03 -12.52 -9.43
C ILE A 261 -2.52 -12.69 -9.71
N HIS A 262 -2.89 -13.47 -10.74
CA HIS A 262 -4.27 -13.59 -11.16
C HIS A 262 -5.09 -14.47 -10.23
N LEU A 263 -6.25 -13.97 -9.84
CA LEU A 263 -7.08 -14.64 -8.84
C LEU A 263 -7.71 -15.92 -9.39
N SER A 264 -7.73 -16.95 -8.59
CA SER A 264 -8.60 -18.13 -8.75
C SER A 264 -10.03 -17.79 -8.31
N GLN A 265 -10.97 -18.72 -8.46
CA GLN A 265 -12.33 -18.51 -7.95
C GLN A 265 -12.37 -18.27 -6.43
N SER A 266 -11.55 -18.99 -5.67
CA SER A 266 -11.42 -18.74 -4.22
C SER A 266 -10.76 -17.40 -3.91
N GLY A 267 -9.82 -16.95 -4.76
CA GLY A 267 -9.21 -15.62 -4.67
C GLY A 267 -10.22 -14.52 -4.94
N HIS A 268 -11.05 -14.66 -5.96
CA HIS A 268 -12.15 -13.72 -6.23
C HIS A 268 -13.15 -13.67 -5.06
N GLN A 269 -13.51 -14.80 -4.48
CA GLN A 269 -14.37 -14.82 -3.28
C GLN A 269 -13.71 -14.07 -2.11
N PHE A 270 -12.44 -14.37 -1.83
CA PHE A 270 -11.74 -13.70 -0.76
C PHE A 270 -11.56 -12.19 -1.01
N MET A 271 -11.34 -11.78 -2.27
CA MET A 271 -11.30 -10.36 -2.63
C MET A 271 -12.64 -9.67 -2.41
N ALA A 272 -13.76 -10.32 -2.78
CA ALA A 272 -15.10 -9.79 -2.54
C ALA A 272 -15.34 -9.57 -1.03
N ASP A 273 -15.01 -10.56 -0.19
CA ASP A 273 -15.14 -10.47 1.27
C ASP A 273 -14.25 -9.35 1.84
N CYS A 274 -13.02 -9.23 1.36
CA CYS A 274 -12.10 -8.14 1.74
C CYS A 274 -12.66 -6.78 1.37
N VAL A 275 -13.11 -6.60 0.12
CA VAL A 275 -13.69 -5.32 -0.34
C VAL A 275 -14.91 -4.98 0.50
N TRP A 276 -15.81 -5.94 0.72
CA TRP A 276 -16.99 -5.71 1.54
C TRP A 276 -16.63 -5.24 2.94
N SER A 277 -15.60 -5.82 3.56
CA SER A 277 -15.21 -5.50 4.94
C SER A 277 -14.94 -3.99 5.19
N PHE A 278 -14.53 -3.23 4.18
CA PHE A 278 -14.29 -1.80 4.31
C PHE A 278 -15.35 -0.92 3.60
N VAL A 279 -16.06 -1.42 2.56
CA VAL A 279 -17.11 -0.62 1.91
C VAL A 279 -18.46 -0.73 2.62
N GLN A 280 -18.73 -1.78 3.40
CA GLN A 280 -20.01 -2.01 4.08
C GLN A 280 -20.43 -0.83 4.96
N THR A 281 -19.48 -0.10 5.55
CA THR A 281 -19.77 1.07 6.39
C THR A 281 -20.48 2.20 5.62
N ALA A 282 -20.30 2.23 4.29
CA ALA A 282 -20.99 3.17 3.41
C ALA A 282 -22.46 2.80 3.19
N PHE A 283 -22.84 1.54 3.41
CA PHE A 283 -24.16 0.99 3.09
C PHE A 283 -24.93 0.49 4.32
N ASP A 284 -24.41 0.79 5.53
CA ASP A 284 -25.05 0.40 6.78
C ASP A 284 -26.29 1.28 7.02
N GLU A 285 -27.48 0.66 6.94
CA GLU A 285 -28.80 1.30 7.10
C GLU A 285 -29.06 1.80 8.53
N SER A 286 -28.31 1.32 9.53
CA SER A 286 -28.50 1.72 10.94
C SER A 286 -28.07 3.17 11.23
N ARG A 287 -27.53 3.87 10.25
CA ARG A 287 -27.03 5.26 10.37
C ARG A 287 -27.84 6.29 9.60
N PHE A 288 -28.98 5.88 8.99
CA PHE A 288 -29.94 6.78 8.33
C PHE A 288 -31.14 7.10 9.21
#